data_d3a8ce252bbca822e9ca9a8614483905
#
_entry.id   d3a8ce252bbca822e9ca9a8614483905
#
_cell.length_a   1.000
_cell.length_b   1.000
_cell.length_c   1.000
_cell.angle_alpha   90.00
_cell.angle_beta   90.00
_cell.angle_gamma   90.00
#
_symmetry.space_group_name_H-M   'P 1'
#
loop_
_entity.id
_entity.type
_entity.pdbx_description
1 polymer ?
#
loop_
_entity_poly.entity_id
_entity_poly.type
_entity_poly.pdbx_seq_one_letter_code
_entity_poly.pdbx_strand_id
1 'polypeptide(L)' 'MIGEPIDVGDLVVLRTLPDDRIGLVVSVFYERSDDVTFEQEAFLRYAIVEWCGDNRKIVKIKAYSLLKIS' A
#
# COMPACT_ATOMS: atom_id res chain seq x y z
N MET A 1 -7.27 -2.61 -17.55
CA MET A 1 -6.97 -3.57 -16.48
C MET A 1 -6.21 -2.91 -15.35
N ILE A 2 -6.72 -3.03 -14.22
CA ILE A 2 -6.05 -2.53 -13.05
C ILE A 2 -4.92 -3.47 -12.69
N GLY A 3 -3.87 -2.94 -12.14
CA GLY A 3 -2.73 -3.74 -11.77
C GLY A 3 -3.07 -4.88 -10.83
N GLU A 4 -2.12 -5.77 -10.67
CA GLU A 4 -2.30 -6.94 -9.84
C GLU A 4 -2.41 -6.54 -8.38
N PRO A 5 -3.12 -7.33 -7.60
CA PRO A 5 -3.21 -7.05 -6.17
C PRO A 5 -1.84 -7.15 -5.51
N ILE A 6 -1.63 -6.25 -4.55
CA ILE A 6 -0.40 -6.20 -3.79
C ILE A 6 -0.48 -7.23 -2.67
N ASP A 7 0.60 -7.95 -2.46
CA ASP A 7 0.64 -8.98 -1.44
C ASP A 7 1.97 -8.93 -0.71
N VAL A 8 2.05 -9.68 0.38
CA VAL A 8 3.27 -9.75 1.18
C VAL A 8 4.41 -10.27 0.31
N GLY A 9 5.55 -9.61 0.39
CA GLY A 9 6.72 -9.98 -0.38
C GLY A 9 6.87 -9.24 -1.69
N ASP A 10 5.87 -8.47 -2.07
CA ASP A 10 5.94 -7.72 -3.34
C ASP A 10 6.77 -6.47 -3.17
N LEU A 11 7.45 -6.08 -4.25
CA LEU A 11 8.11 -4.80 -4.33
C LEU A 11 7.14 -3.79 -4.94
N VAL A 12 7.07 -2.62 -4.34
CA VAL A 12 6.10 -1.61 -4.73
C VAL A 12 6.74 -0.24 -4.76
N VAL A 13 6.07 0.66 -5.48
CA VAL A 13 6.41 2.09 -5.47
C VAL A 13 5.13 2.87 -5.23
N LEU A 14 5.28 4.13 -4.84
CA LEU A 14 4.13 5.01 -4.73
C LEU A 14 3.62 5.36 -6.12
N ARG A 15 2.31 5.25 -6.29
CA ARG A 15 1.69 5.54 -7.58
C ARG A 15 1.95 6.97 -8.03
N THR A 16 2.01 7.89 -7.09
CA THR A 16 2.22 9.31 -7.39
C THR A 16 3.69 9.68 -7.54
N LEU A 17 4.59 8.87 -7.00
CA LEU A 17 6.02 9.15 -7.04
C LEU A 17 6.77 7.85 -7.32
N PRO A 18 6.59 7.27 -8.51
CA PRO A 18 7.11 5.93 -8.77
C PRO A 18 8.63 5.86 -8.81
N ASP A 19 9.30 6.99 -9.02
CA ASP A 19 10.76 6.99 -9.09
C ASP A 19 11.42 7.36 -7.77
N ASP A 20 10.62 7.60 -6.73
CA ASP A 20 11.17 8.10 -5.48
C ASP A 20 11.91 6.99 -4.71
N ARG A 21 11.23 5.92 -4.42
CA ARG A 21 11.84 4.82 -3.66
C ARG A 21 11.03 3.56 -3.85
N ILE A 22 11.67 2.44 -3.54
CA ILE A 22 11.05 1.13 -3.63
C ILE A 22 10.77 0.64 -2.23
N GLY A 23 9.62 0.02 -2.04
CA GLY A 23 9.25 -0.54 -0.76
C GLY A 23 8.98 -2.02 -0.86
N LEU A 24 9.11 -2.70 0.26
CA LEU A 24 8.77 -4.11 0.39
C LEU A 24 7.52 -4.25 1.24
N VAL A 25 6.54 -4.95 0.73
CA VAL A 25 5.31 -5.18 1.48
C VAL A 25 5.56 -6.27 2.51
N VAL A 26 5.41 -5.91 3.78
CA VAL A 26 5.65 -6.86 4.87
C VAL A 26 4.36 -7.37 5.48
N SER A 27 3.24 -6.71 5.24
CA SER A 27 1.95 -7.17 5.75
C SER A 27 0.84 -6.54 4.92
N VAL A 28 -0.28 -7.22 4.83
CA VAL A 28 -1.47 -6.72 4.14
C VAL A 28 -2.68 -7.07 4.98
N PHE A 29 -3.59 -6.13 5.13
CA PHE A 29 -4.78 -6.35 5.92
C PHE A 29 -5.89 -5.43 5.46
N TYR A 30 -7.11 -5.72 5.91
CA TYR A 30 -8.26 -4.86 5.65
C TYR A 30 -8.61 -4.12 6.92
N GLU A 31 -8.98 -2.86 6.76
CA GLU A 31 -9.36 -2.03 7.89
C GLU A 31 -10.53 -1.15 7.48
N ARG A 32 -11.43 -0.91 8.42
CA ARG A 32 -12.57 -0.06 8.16
C ARG A 32 -12.10 1.36 7.92
N SER A 33 -12.63 1.96 6.86
CA SER A 33 -12.25 3.31 6.51
C SER A 33 -13.06 4.32 7.30
N ASP A 34 -12.38 5.30 7.88
CA ASP A 34 -13.05 6.40 8.57
C ASP A 34 -13.60 7.41 7.60
N ASP A 35 -13.28 7.29 6.33
CA ASP A 35 -13.76 8.23 5.33
C ASP A 35 -15.15 7.92 4.83
N VAL A 36 -15.75 6.85 5.33
CA VAL A 36 -17.09 6.49 4.93
C VAL A 36 -18.07 7.44 5.60
N THR A 37 -18.84 8.15 4.79
CA THR A 37 -19.75 9.17 5.29
C THR A 37 -21.20 8.75 5.22
N PHE A 38 -21.49 7.57 4.74
CA PHE A 38 -22.86 7.12 4.58
C PHE A 38 -23.03 5.74 5.17
N GLU A 39 -24.20 5.18 4.97
CA GLU A 39 -24.54 3.90 5.54
C GLU A 39 -23.71 2.75 5.00
N GLN A 40 -22.94 2.96 3.97
CA GLN A 40 -22.10 1.92 3.44
C GLN A 40 -20.81 1.81 4.26
N GLU A 41 -20.60 0.65 4.83
CA GLU A 41 -19.35 0.37 5.48
C GLU A 41 -18.36 -0.09 4.42
N ALA A 42 -17.25 0.57 4.35
CA ALA A 42 -16.23 0.22 3.39
C ALA A 42 -14.98 -0.21 4.13
N PHE A 43 -14.46 -1.36 3.75
CA PHE A 43 -13.17 -1.83 4.24
C PHE A 43 -12.17 -1.60 3.14
N LEU A 44 -11.07 -0.94 3.49
CA LEU A 44 -9.99 -0.68 2.57
C LEU A 44 -8.84 -1.62 2.87
N ARG A 45 -8.15 -2.01 1.82
CA ARG A 45 -6.98 -2.84 1.96
C ARG A 45 -5.78 -1.95 2.21
N TYR A 46 -5.02 -2.26 3.24
CA TYR A 46 -3.81 -1.54 3.60
C TYR A 46 -2.62 -2.46 3.50
N ALA A 47 -1.48 -1.87 3.22
CA ALA A 47 -0.22 -2.58 3.21
C ALA A 47 0.74 -1.91 4.18
N ILE A 48 1.47 -2.72 4.91
CA ILE A 48 2.60 -2.23 5.69
C ILE A 48 3.81 -2.36 4.80
N VAL A 49 4.45 -1.24 4.53
CA VAL A 49 5.57 -1.19 3.58
C VAL A 49 6.81 -0.72 4.30
N GLU A 50 7.88 -1.49 4.13
CA GLU A 50 9.20 -1.10 4.59
C GLU A 50 9.92 -0.45 3.41
N TRP A 51 10.13 0.85 3.50
CA TRP A 51 10.77 1.59 2.42
C TRP A 51 12.26 1.39 2.44
N CYS A 52 12.80 1.04 1.29
CA CYS A 52 14.26 0.95 1.13
C CYS A 52 14.82 2.35 1.10
N GLY A 53 15.87 2.58 1.87
CA GLY A 53 16.47 3.89 1.95
C GLY A 53 17.18 4.05 3.27
N ASP A 54 17.46 5.29 3.59
CA ASP A 54 18.34 5.58 4.71
C ASP A 54 17.78 5.16 6.05
N ASN A 55 16.47 5.23 6.25
CA ASN A 55 15.90 5.05 7.57
C ASN A 55 15.00 3.83 7.71
N ARG A 56 14.86 3.05 6.67
CA ARG A 56 14.02 1.84 6.71
C ARG A 56 12.67 2.11 7.38
N LYS A 57 12.00 3.14 6.95
CA LYS A 57 10.71 3.47 7.54
C LYS A 57 9.68 2.42 7.19
N ILE A 58 8.89 2.07 8.20
CA ILE A 58 7.76 1.17 8.03
C ILE A 58 6.51 2.01 8.15
N VAL A 59 5.67 1.99 7.11
CA VAL A 59 4.51 2.87 7.03
C VAL A 59 3.30 2.08 6.58
N LYS A 60 2.14 2.41 7.15
CA LYS A 60 0.87 1.86 6.71
C LYS A 60 0.34 2.73 5.57
N ILE A 61 0.08 2.12 4.43
CA ILE A 61 -0.35 2.83 3.24
C ILE A 61 -1.55 2.09 2.63
N LYS A 62 -2.49 2.85 2.10
CA LYS A 62 -3.60 2.25 1.38
C LYS A 62 -3.06 1.54 0.14
N ALA A 63 -3.49 0.30 -0.06
CA ALA A 63 -2.93 -0.52 -1.12
C ALA A 63 -3.14 0.10 -2.50
N TYR A 64 -4.22 0.83 -2.70
CA TYR A 64 -4.48 1.43 -4.01
C TYR A 64 -3.51 2.57 -4.34
N SER A 65 -2.77 3.05 -3.34
CA SER A 65 -1.75 4.09 -3.57
C SER A 65 -0.42 3.51 -4.04
N LEU A 66 -0.34 2.20 -4.17
CA LEU A 66 0.91 1.52 -4.51
C LEU A 66 0.80 0.86 -5.87
N LEU A 67 1.95 0.77 -6.55
CA LEU A 67 2.09 0.02 -7.79
C LEU A 67 3.05 -1.14 -7.55
N LYS A 68 2.64 -2.31 -7.96
CA LYS A 68 3.50 -3.49 -7.86
C LYS A 68 4.49 -3.47 -9.02
N ILE A 69 5.77 -3.64 -8.69
CA ILE A 69 6.82 -3.66 -9.69
C ILE A 69 7.58 -4.97 -9.74
N SER A 70 7.25 -5.89 -8.86
CA SER A 70 7.93 -7.18 -8.84
C SER A 70 7.24 -8.22 -9.71
#